data_c7417314a604bdb015e503bf3b398631
#
_entry.id   c7417314a604bdb015e503bf3b398631
#
_cell.length_a   1.000
_cell.length_b   1.000
_cell.length_c   1.000
_cell.angle_alpha   90.00
_cell.angle_beta   90.00
_cell.angle_gamma   90.00
#
_symmetry.space_group_name_H-M   'P 1'
#
loop_
_entity.id
_entity.type
_entity.pdbx_description
1 polymer ?
#
loop_
_entity_poly.entity_id
_entity_poly.type
_entity_poly.pdbx_seq_one_letter_code
_entity_poly.pdbx_strand_id
1 'polypeptide(L)'
;DFKLDQTPIDGVTPNYQAICRYGTLGIDLLMSDSTNATRPGFTQSEAAVGPQLRHIIKNATGRVFVASFSSHIHRLQQVCDAATAVGRKVVVTGRSMVNNTKIARELGYLKISQEDIIDAYDVKDIPDDKIVVLCTGSQGEPLSALGRMAAGEHKSFTITSDDTVIISATPVPGNEKSVQSIINSLSKIGCTVYDRSNTLVHVSGHASQEELKLMLAMTKPHNFMPVHGEAVHLRAHAKLGLKMGIKPDHIFIADNGDTLEMRNGKVTWGDPVESGVVYVDGLSITDADPIVFRDRQKLASDGIVTCVVTFAPRSKKVGDVEIACRGVSFSSDEQLISEAQDVVREHVSVTAGKEGTSIDMLRKNARNSLSNFLWSKTHTRPMVIPVVMEV
;
A
#
# COMPACT_ATOMS: atom_id res chain seq x y z
N ASP A 1 -1.26 10.75 15.99
CA ASP A 1 -0.12 9.88 16.29
C ASP A 1 0.83 10.59 17.23
N PHE A 2 1.50 9.87 18.11
CA PHE A 2 2.50 10.47 19.00
C PHE A 2 3.53 9.45 19.46
N LYS A 3 4.66 9.99 19.92
CA LYS A 3 5.73 9.28 20.58
C LYS A 3 6.32 10.22 21.65
N LEU A 4 6.62 9.68 22.82
CA LEU A 4 7.24 10.48 23.89
C LEU A 4 8.77 10.35 23.85
N ASP A 5 9.38 10.88 22.77
CA ASP A 5 10.84 10.82 22.59
C ASP A 5 11.54 11.79 23.56
N GLN A 6 12.39 11.24 24.44
CA GLN A 6 13.10 12.00 25.45
C GLN A 6 14.40 12.63 24.92
N THR A 7 14.88 12.13 23.77
CA THR A 7 16.13 12.56 23.13
C THR A 7 15.93 12.76 21.63
N PRO A 8 14.96 13.64 21.26
CA PRO A 8 14.64 13.87 19.85
C PRO A 8 15.82 14.54 19.14
N ILE A 9 15.92 14.32 17.82
CA ILE A 9 17.04 14.80 17.01
C ILE A 9 17.11 16.32 16.94
N ASP A 10 15.94 16.97 16.91
CA ASP A 10 15.80 18.43 16.87
C ASP A 10 15.93 19.11 18.25
N GLY A 11 16.06 18.33 19.33
CA GLY A 11 16.13 18.80 20.71
C GLY A 11 14.78 19.27 21.27
N VAL A 12 13.67 19.17 20.50
CA VAL A 12 12.34 19.60 20.94
C VAL A 12 11.60 18.46 21.62
N THR A 13 11.66 18.38 22.93
CA THR A 13 10.95 17.37 23.73
C THR A 13 9.44 17.64 23.78
N PRO A 14 8.60 16.61 24.00
CA PRO A 14 7.17 16.80 24.24
C PRO A 14 6.91 17.76 25.41
N ASN A 15 5.92 18.64 25.25
CA ASN A 15 5.54 19.57 26.31
C ASN A 15 4.68 18.89 27.38
N TYR A 16 5.33 18.12 28.24
CA TYR A 16 4.68 17.39 29.34
C TYR A 16 3.91 18.28 30.29
N GLN A 17 4.44 19.49 30.56
CA GLN A 17 3.79 20.45 31.46
C GLN A 17 2.44 20.90 30.91
N ALA A 18 2.37 21.19 29.61
CA ALA A 18 1.10 21.55 28.96
C ALA A 18 0.10 20.38 28.99
N ILE A 19 0.55 19.17 28.69
CA ILE A 19 -0.32 17.98 28.73
C ILE A 19 -0.89 17.75 30.14
N CYS A 20 -0.03 17.78 31.17
CA CYS A 20 -0.47 17.63 32.56
C CYS A 20 -1.40 18.76 33.01
N ARG A 21 -1.15 20.01 32.56
CA ARG A 21 -2.03 21.14 32.86
C ARG A 21 -3.44 20.93 32.31
N TYR A 22 -3.57 20.47 31.06
CA TYR A 22 -4.87 20.14 30.48
C TYR A 22 -5.52 18.97 31.21
N GLY A 23 -4.76 17.95 31.64
CA GLY A 23 -5.26 16.88 32.48
C GLY A 23 -5.81 17.35 33.83
N THR A 24 -5.21 18.42 34.41
CA THR A 24 -5.72 19.04 35.66
C THR A 24 -6.99 19.88 35.42
N LEU A 25 -7.09 20.53 34.26
CA LEU A 25 -8.28 21.30 33.88
C LEU A 25 -9.48 20.42 33.56
N GLY A 26 -9.25 19.16 33.23
CA GLY A 26 -10.25 18.17 32.85
C GLY A 26 -10.25 17.93 31.32
N ILE A 27 -10.26 16.65 30.96
CA ILE A 27 -10.38 16.21 29.57
C ILE A 27 -11.62 15.34 29.46
N ASP A 28 -12.59 15.80 28.69
CA ASP A 28 -13.86 15.09 28.51
C ASP A 28 -13.66 13.81 27.69
N LEU A 29 -12.86 13.88 26.63
CA LEU A 29 -12.55 12.75 25.76
C LEU A 29 -11.10 12.79 25.27
N LEU A 30 -10.35 11.72 25.50
CA LEU A 30 -9.05 11.48 24.88
C LEU A 30 -9.20 10.52 23.70
N MET A 31 -8.79 10.98 22.53
CA MET A 31 -8.60 10.12 21.34
C MET A 31 -7.10 9.89 21.18
N SER A 32 -6.63 8.65 21.24
CA SER A 32 -5.21 8.35 21.28
C SER A 32 -4.81 7.21 20.34
N ASP A 33 -3.66 7.38 19.66
CA ASP A 33 -3.02 6.43 18.76
C ASP A 33 -2.81 5.07 19.42
N SER A 34 -3.18 4.00 18.71
CA SER A 34 -3.12 2.62 19.21
C SER A 34 -2.14 1.72 18.46
N THR A 35 -1.43 2.23 17.46
CA THR A 35 -0.62 1.44 16.53
C THR A 35 0.34 0.46 17.22
N ASN A 36 0.99 0.88 18.31
CA ASN A 36 1.90 0.03 19.09
C ASN A 36 1.33 -0.43 20.44
N ALA A 37 0.02 -0.40 20.64
CA ALA A 37 -0.60 -0.80 21.91
C ALA A 37 -0.35 -2.27 22.30
N THR A 38 0.06 -3.11 21.37
CA THR A 38 0.47 -4.50 21.62
C THR A 38 1.95 -4.65 21.99
N ARG A 39 2.76 -3.58 21.84
CA ARG A 39 4.21 -3.61 22.09
C ARG A 39 4.51 -3.19 23.53
N PRO A 40 5.18 -4.02 24.34
CA PRO A 40 5.58 -3.65 25.70
C PRO A 40 6.70 -2.61 25.68
N GLY A 41 6.86 -1.91 26.80
CA GLY A 41 7.95 -0.96 27.02
C GLY A 41 7.73 0.39 26.33
N PHE A 42 8.84 1.04 26.03
CA PHE A 42 8.92 2.34 25.35
C PHE A 42 9.40 2.18 23.91
N THR A 43 8.95 3.05 23.04
CA THR A 43 9.51 3.16 21.69
C THR A 43 10.88 3.83 21.75
N GLN A 44 11.86 3.27 21.05
CA GLN A 44 13.21 3.84 21.01
C GLN A 44 13.21 5.24 20.38
N SER A 45 14.13 6.08 20.85
CA SER A 45 14.36 7.40 20.26
C SER A 45 14.80 7.31 18.80
N GLU A 46 14.37 8.27 17.99
CA GLU A 46 14.83 8.42 16.61
C GLU A 46 16.36 8.64 16.53
N ALA A 47 16.94 9.26 17.54
CA ALA A 47 18.39 9.45 17.63
C ALA A 47 19.20 8.13 17.64
N ALA A 48 18.60 7.01 18.05
CA ALA A 48 19.26 5.71 18.07
C ALA A 48 19.62 5.17 16.68
N VAL A 49 18.95 5.65 15.62
CA VAL A 49 19.21 5.21 14.24
C VAL A 49 20.46 5.87 13.66
N GLY A 50 20.74 7.11 14.03
CA GLY A 50 21.85 7.91 13.47
C GLY A 50 23.23 7.23 13.54
N PRO A 51 23.64 6.64 14.67
CA PRO A 51 24.92 5.91 14.76
C PRO A 51 25.05 4.78 13.75
N GLN A 52 23.99 4.03 13.52
CA GLN A 52 23.99 2.92 12.55
C GLN A 52 24.07 3.43 11.11
N LEU A 53 23.30 4.46 10.77
CA LEU A 53 23.38 5.10 9.45
C LEU A 53 24.80 5.62 9.18
N ARG A 54 25.42 6.31 10.15
CA ARG A 54 26.80 6.78 10.03
C ARG A 54 27.79 5.63 9.85
N HIS A 55 27.63 4.55 10.60
CA HIS A 55 28.48 3.37 10.48
C HIS A 55 28.40 2.75 9.09
N ILE A 56 27.19 2.52 8.58
CA ILE A 56 26.98 1.92 7.25
C ILE A 56 27.52 2.84 6.16
N ILE A 57 27.15 4.13 6.17
CA ILE A 57 27.54 5.09 5.14
C ILE A 57 29.06 5.30 5.11
N LYS A 58 29.72 5.29 6.29
CA LYS A 58 31.17 5.42 6.37
C LYS A 58 31.91 4.22 5.79
N ASN A 59 31.41 3.00 6.01
CA ASN A 59 32.11 1.76 5.66
C ASN A 59 31.73 1.21 4.26
N ALA A 60 30.70 1.77 3.62
CA ALA A 60 30.32 1.38 2.26
C ALA A 60 31.41 1.76 1.25
N THR A 61 31.79 0.83 0.38
CA THR A 61 32.82 0.99 -0.64
C THR A 61 32.28 1.57 -1.94
N GLY A 62 31.01 1.36 -2.24
CA GLY A 62 30.29 1.93 -3.38
C GLY A 62 29.26 3.00 -2.98
N ARG A 63 28.25 3.20 -3.82
CA ARG A 63 27.14 4.12 -3.53
C ARG A 63 26.26 3.57 -2.40
N VAL A 64 25.63 4.47 -1.67
CA VAL A 64 24.64 4.11 -0.64
C VAL A 64 23.27 4.62 -1.05
N PHE A 65 22.30 3.72 -1.20
CA PHE A 65 20.91 4.06 -1.47
C PHE A 65 20.11 3.94 -0.18
N VAL A 66 19.42 5.02 0.21
CA VAL A 66 18.60 5.04 1.42
C VAL A 66 17.14 5.27 1.03
N ALA A 67 16.33 4.21 1.13
CA ALA A 67 14.89 4.30 0.94
C ALA A 67 14.21 4.58 2.27
N SER A 68 13.43 5.67 2.32
CA SER A 68 12.70 6.12 3.49
C SER A 68 11.37 6.77 3.09
N PHE A 69 10.50 7.01 4.08
CA PHE A 69 9.35 7.89 3.87
C PHE A 69 9.83 9.31 3.59
N SER A 70 9.34 9.90 2.51
CA SER A 70 9.73 11.24 2.09
C SER A 70 9.29 12.35 3.07
N SER A 71 8.30 12.07 3.92
CA SER A 71 7.83 12.95 4.98
C SER A 71 8.63 12.86 6.28
N HIS A 72 9.53 11.89 6.41
CA HIS A 72 10.30 11.69 7.64
C HIS A 72 11.57 12.55 7.66
N ILE A 73 11.41 13.86 7.83
CA ILE A 73 12.49 14.85 7.69
C ILE A 73 13.64 14.58 8.66
N HIS A 74 13.37 14.16 9.89
CA HIS A 74 14.42 13.80 10.86
C HIS A 74 15.33 12.67 10.36
N ARG A 75 14.77 11.67 9.68
CA ARG A 75 15.54 10.59 9.06
C ARG A 75 16.37 11.11 7.89
N LEU A 76 15.79 11.97 7.04
CA LEU A 76 16.52 12.60 5.95
C LEU A 76 17.68 13.43 6.49
N GLN A 77 17.49 14.18 7.58
CA GLN A 77 18.56 14.94 8.24
C GLN A 77 19.69 14.02 8.72
N GLN A 78 19.37 12.91 9.39
CA GLN A 78 20.39 11.96 9.85
C GLN A 78 21.20 11.36 8.70
N VAL A 79 20.57 11.08 7.56
CA VAL A 79 21.27 10.59 6.37
C VAL A 79 22.16 11.68 5.77
N CYS A 80 21.66 12.92 5.65
CA CYS A 80 22.44 14.06 5.17
C CYS A 80 23.68 14.29 6.05
N ASP A 81 23.49 14.34 7.38
CA ASP A 81 24.58 14.52 8.34
C ASP A 81 25.63 13.39 8.27
N ALA A 82 25.16 12.15 8.10
CA ALA A 82 26.05 10.99 7.96
C ALA A 82 26.86 11.01 6.65
N ALA A 83 26.22 11.46 5.56
CA ALA A 83 26.87 11.58 4.26
C ALA A 83 27.93 12.69 4.24
N THR A 84 27.55 13.89 4.69
CA THR A 84 28.46 15.06 4.69
C THR A 84 29.64 14.88 5.63
N ALA A 85 29.43 14.22 6.77
CA ALA A 85 30.51 13.90 7.74
C ALA A 85 31.64 13.04 7.15
N VAL A 86 31.38 12.28 6.09
CA VAL A 86 32.37 11.45 5.39
C VAL A 86 32.69 11.96 3.96
N GLY A 87 32.27 13.18 3.65
CA GLY A 87 32.54 13.85 2.36
C GLY A 87 31.78 13.22 1.18
N ARG A 88 30.61 12.60 1.41
CA ARG A 88 29.74 12.10 0.36
C ARG A 88 28.71 13.17 -0.01
N LYS A 89 28.38 13.27 -1.28
CA LYS A 89 27.31 14.11 -1.81
C LYS A 89 25.95 13.39 -1.72
N VAL A 90 24.89 14.13 -1.49
CA VAL A 90 23.53 13.60 -1.38
C VAL A 90 22.78 13.85 -2.68
N VAL A 91 22.20 12.82 -3.24
CA VAL A 91 21.29 12.86 -4.39
C VAL A 91 19.89 12.54 -3.95
N VAL A 92 18.89 13.26 -4.44
CA VAL A 92 17.49 13.01 -4.09
C VAL A 92 16.74 12.54 -5.33
N THR A 93 16.06 11.40 -5.24
CA THR A 93 15.26 10.86 -6.36
C THR A 93 13.92 10.30 -5.90
N GLY A 94 12.94 10.35 -6.80
CA GLY A 94 11.55 10.07 -6.52
C GLY A 94 10.75 11.34 -6.27
N ARG A 95 9.60 11.48 -6.95
CA ARG A 95 8.82 12.73 -7.00
C ARG A 95 8.51 13.31 -5.60
N SER A 96 7.97 12.50 -4.70
CA SER A 96 7.62 12.97 -3.35
C SER A 96 8.87 13.27 -2.52
N MET A 97 9.98 12.52 -2.69
CA MET A 97 11.23 12.77 -1.98
C MET A 97 11.82 14.12 -2.37
N VAL A 98 11.90 14.41 -3.68
CA VAL A 98 12.38 15.71 -4.20
C VAL A 98 11.52 16.86 -3.69
N ASN A 99 10.20 16.74 -3.76
CA ASN A 99 9.28 17.79 -3.31
C ASN A 99 9.42 18.06 -1.81
N ASN A 100 9.36 17.02 -0.98
CA ASN A 100 9.41 17.17 0.47
C ASN A 100 10.78 17.68 0.94
N THR A 101 11.86 17.22 0.34
CA THR A 101 13.22 17.71 0.61
C THR A 101 13.34 19.19 0.29
N LYS A 102 12.81 19.64 -0.86
CA LYS A 102 12.81 21.05 -1.26
C LYS A 102 12.06 21.90 -0.22
N ILE A 103 10.81 21.55 0.09
CA ILE A 103 9.98 22.27 1.06
C ILE A 103 10.64 22.29 2.45
N ALA A 104 11.17 21.15 2.91
CA ALA A 104 11.82 21.07 4.22
C ALA A 104 13.08 21.96 4.30
N ARG A 105 13.83 22.09 3.22
CA ARG A 105 14.98 23.01 3.14
C ARG A 105 14.54 24.47 3.14
N GLU A 106 13.55 24.82 2.34
CA GLU A 106 13.00 26.19 2.27
C GLU A 106 12.46 26.65 3.64
N LEU A 107 11.84 25.74 4.40
CA LEU A 107 11.33 26.00 5.75
C LEU A 107 12.40 25.88 6.85
N GLY A 108 13.64 25.48 6.53
CA GLY A 108 14.73 25.34 7.49
C GLY A 108 14.68 24.08 8.37
N TYR A 109 13.79 23.13 8.09
CA TYR A 109 13.70 21.85 8.81
C TYR A 109 14.74 20.83 8.36
N LEU A 110 15.19 20.90 7.10
CA LEU A 110 16.28 20.08 6.57
C LEU A 110 17.48 21.00 6.30
N LYS A 111 18.57 20.73 7.02
CA LYS A 111 19.80 21.53 6.95
C LYS A 111 20.86 20.75 6.20
N ILE A 112 21.11 21.12 4.94
CA ILE A 112 22.19 20.63 4.10
C ILE A 112 22.64 21.74 3.18
N SER A 113 23.97 21.87 2.98
CA SER A 113 24.52 22.91 2.10
C SER A 113 24.14 22.65 0.64
N GLN A 114 24.06 23.72 -0.16
CA GLN A 114 23.74 23.59 -1.59
C GLN A 114 24.79 22.80 -2.34
N GLU A 115 26.05 22.89 -1.93
CA GLU A 115 27.17 22.16 -2.53
C GLU A 115 27.18 20.66 -2.20
N ASP A 116 26.50 20.23 -1.12
CA ASP A 116 26.43 18.83 -0.67
C ASP A 116 25.23 18.06 -1.24
N ILE A 117 24.25 18.77 -1.81
CA ILE A 117 23.12 18.19 -2.52
C ILE A 117 23.25 18.42 -4.01
N ILE A 118 23.21 17.37 -4.79
CA ILE A 118 23.42 17.41 -6.23
C ILE A 118 22.23 16.80 -6.99
N ASP A 119 22.05 17.21 -8.23
CA ASP A 119 21.04 16.64 -9.11
C ASP A 119 21.43 15.22 -9.57
N ALA A 120 20.46 14.37 -9.82
CA ALA A 120 20.68 13.02 -10.31
C ALA A 120 21.34 12.96 -11.70
N TYR A 121 21.31 14.05 -12.46
CA TYR A 121 21.97 14.15 -13.76
C TYR A 121 23.47 14.49 -13.64
N ASP A 122 23.88 15.11 -12.54
CA ASP A 122 25.26 15.60 -12.31
C ASP A 122 26.15 14.55 -11.63
N VAL A 123 25.63 13.34 -11.39
CA VAL A 123 26.31 12.26 -10.67
C VAL A 123 27.47 11.64 -11.45
N LYS A 124 27.49 11.77 -12.78
CA LYS A 124 28.39 11.01 -13.67
C LYS A 124 29.89 11.23 -13.44
N ASP A 125 30.24 12.39 -12.90
CA ASP A 125 31.63 12.78 -12.68
C ASP A 125 32.09 12.58 -11.22
N ILE A 126 31.24 12.00 -10.38
CA ILE A 126 31.50 11.80 -8.96
C ILE A 126 31.79 10.31 -8.71
N PRO A 127 32.89 9.98 -8.01
CA PRO A 127 33.18 8.60 -7.64
C PRO A 127 32.03 7.95 -6.83
N ASP A 128 31.76 6.68 -7.06
CA ASP A 128 30.65 5.96 -6.44
C ASP A 128 30.73 5.95 -4.91
N ASP A 129 31.95 5.86 -4.35
CA ASP A 129 32.17 5.94 -2.91
C ASP A 129 31.91 7.34 -2.30
N LYS A 130 31.57 8.32 -3.12
CA LYS A 130 31.21 9.69 -2.73
C LYS A 130 29.74 10.03 -2.89
N ILE A 131 28.89 9.04 -3.13
CA ILE A 131 27.46 9.25 -3.39
C ILE A 131 26.60 8.57 -2.34
N VAL A 132 25.59 9.31 -1.85
CA VAL A 132 24.44 8.79 -1.09
C VAL A 132 23.16 9.20 -1.82
N VAL A 133 22.28 8.26 -2.13
CA VAL A 133 21.03 8.50 -2.83
C VAL A 133 19.85 8.34 -1.88
N LEU A 134 19.15 9.43 -1.59
CA LEU A 134 17.86 9.41 -0.89
C LEU A 134 16.75 9.10 -1.89
N CYS A 135 15.98 8.04 -1.67
CA CYS A 135 14.97 7.60 -2.62
C CYS A 135 13.65 7.17 -1.96
N THR A 136 12.58 7.14 -2.75
CA THR A 136 11.30 6.52 -2.39
C THR A 136 11.34 5.03 -2.62
N GLY A 137 10.36 4.28 -2.08
CA GLY A 137 10.21 2.84 -2.32
C GLY A 137 10.43 1.98 -1.09
N SER A 138 10.45 2.60 0.10
CA SER A 138 10.59 1.88 1.37
C SER A 138 9.42 0.94 1.71
N GLN A 139 8.29 1.06 0.99
CA GLN A 139 7.10 0.21 1.15
C GLN A 139 6.93 -0.82 0.03
N GLY A 140 7.91 -0.96 -0.84
CA GLY A 140 7.89 -1.97 -1.89
C GLY A 140 7.04 -1.61 -3.11
N GLU A 141 6.72 -0.32 -3.30
CA GLU A 141 5.91 0.13 -4.43
C GLU A 141 6.68 -0.07 -5.75
N PRO A 142 6.15 -0.81 -6.73
CA PRO A 142 6.88 -1.14 -7.97
C PRO A 142 7.31 0.08 -8.78
N LEU A 143 6.49 1.14 -8.78
CA LEU A 143 6.75 2.37 -9.53
C LEU A 143 7.59 3.40 -8.76
N SER A 144 8.03 3.07 -7.55
CA SER A 144 8.92 3.92 -6.75
C SER A 144 10.34 3.96 -7.34
N ALA A 145 11.16 4.88 -6.84
CA ALA A 145 12.55 4.98 -7.30
C ALA A 145 13.33 3.68 -7.02
N LEU A 146 13.28 3.15 -5.77
CA LEU A 146 13.96 1.91 -5.42
C LEU A 146 13.39 0.70 -6.18
N GLY A 147 12.06 0.60 -6.34
CA GLY A 147 11.42 -0.49 -7.08
C GLY A 147 11.94 -0.56 -8.51
N ARG A 148 12.00 0.59 -9.19
CA ARG A 148 12.52 0.68 -10.57
C ARG A 148 14.03 0.46 -10.67
N MET A 149 14.82 0.88 -9.66
CA MET A 149 16.25 0.58 -9.59
C MET A 149 16.49 -0.92 -9.43
N ALA A 150 15.73 -1.59 -8.57
CA ALA A 150 15.81 -3.04 -8.35
C ALA A 150 15.38 -3.86 -9.58
N ALA A 151 14.48 -3.31 -10.41
CA ALA A 151 14.06 -3.89 -11.68
C ALA A 151 15.00 -3.53 -12.87
N GLY A 152 15.99 -2.65 -12.68
CA GLY A 152 16.85 -2.15 -13.77
C GLY A 152 16.16 -1.14 -14.71
N GLU A 153 15.04 -0.55 -14.28
CA GLU A 153 14.17 0.33 -15.09
C GLU A 153 14.31 1.83 -14.74
N HIS A 154 15.20 2.16 -13.80
CA HIS A 154 15.38 3.56 -13.39
C HIS A 154 16.30 4.30 -14.37
N LYS A 155 15.89 5.54 -14.75
CA LYS A 155 16.56 6.30 -15.82
C LYS A 155 18.00 6.72 -15.48
N SER A 156 18.29 7.02 -14.21
CA SER A 156 19.57 7.61 -13.78
C SER A 156 20.44 6.65 -12.99
N PHE A 157 19.88 5.61 -12.37
CA PHE A 157 20.61 4.70 -11.49
C PHE A 157 20.32 3.24 -11.82
N THR A 158 21.38 2.46 -11.92
CA THR A 158 21.35 1.00 -11.93
C THR A 158 22.10 0.52 -10.70
N ILE A 159 21.48 -0.28 -9.84
CA ILE A 159 22.13 -0.86 -8.66
C ILE A 159 23.05 -1.99 -9.10
N THR A 160 24.24 -2.05 -8.51
CA THR A 160 25.27 -3.06 -8.76
C THR A 160 25.62 -3.84 -7.49
N SER A 161 26.44 -4.88 -7.59
CA SER A 161 26.92 -5.67 -6.44
C SER A 161 27.74 -4.86 -5.44
N ASP A 162 28.37 -3.79 -5.86
CA ASP A 162 29.24 -2.94 -5.03
C ASP A 162 28.45 -1.92 -4.20
N ASP A 163 27.16 -1.75 -4.52
CA ASP A 163 26.30 -0.79 -3.86
C ASP A 163 25.77 -1.31 -2.51
N THR A 164 25.43 -0.38 -1.64
CA THR A 164 24.75 -0.63 -0.38
C THR A 164 23.35 -0.03 -0.40
N VAL A 165 22.34 -0.80 -0.02
CA VAL A 165 20.95 -0.35 0.07
C VAL A 165 20.46 -0.42 1.51
N ILE A 166 19.90 0.69 2.01
CA ILE A 166 19.30 0.80 3.34
C ILE A 166 17.79 1.01 3.17
N ILE A 167 16.98 0.05 3.62
CA ILE A 167 15.52 0.19 3.69
C ILE A 167 15.15 0.69 5.09
N SER A 168 15.08 2.00 5.22
CA SER A 168 14.90 2.71 6.49
C SER A 168 13.43 2.93 6.83
N ALA A 169 12.65 1.83 6.83
CA ALA A 169 11.24 1.81 7.15
C ALA A 169 10.81 0.47 7.72
N THR A 170 9.62 0.45 8.34
CA THR A 170 8.88 -0.78 8.63
C THR A 170 7.79 -0.93 7.56
N PRO A 171 7.58 -2.11 6.97
CA PRO A 171 6.43 -2.34 6.11
C PRO A 171 5.12 -2.00 6.84
N VAL A 172 4.27 -1.22 6.18
CA VAL A 172 2.88 -1.04 6.61
C VAL A 172 2.16 -2.38 6.41
N PRO A 173 1.23 -2.77 7.31
CA PRO A 173 0.46 -4.00 7.15
C PRO A 173 -0.10 -4.15 5.73
N GLY A 174 0.18 -5.29 5.11
CA GLY A 174 -0.18 -5.59 3.71
C GLY A 174 0.95 -5.36 2.69
N ASN A 175 2.01 -4.63 3.03
CA ASN A 175 3.14 -4.36 2.13
C ASN A 175 4.34 -5.31 2.33
N GLU A 176 4.27 -6.26 3.26
CA GLU A 176 5.38 -7.15 3.62
C GLU A 176 5.90 -7.93 2.42
N LYS A 177 4.99 -8.49 1.61
CA LYS A 177 5.35 -9.25 0.39
C LYS A 177 6.04 -8.38 -0.65
N SER A 178 5.58 -7.15 -0.83
CA SER A 178 6.14 -6.20 -1.79
C SER A 178 7.55 -5.77 -1.38
N VAL A 179 7.76 -5.44 -0.11
CA VAL A 179 9.08 -5.10 0.44
C VAL A 179 10.03 -6.29 0.33
N GLN A 180 9.57 -7.49 0.70
CA GLN A 180 10.38 -8.71 0.58
C GLN A 180 10.75 -9.02 -0.86
N SER A 181 9.87 -8.75 -1.83
CA SER A 181 10.16 -8.91 -3.26
C SER A 181 11.29 -7.99 -3.72
N ILE A 182 11.30 -6.73 -3.27
CA ILE A 182 12.39 -5.80 -3.57
C ILE A 182 13.71 -6.27 -2.93
N ILE A 183 13.69 -6.67 -1.65
CA ILE A 183 14.88 -7.22 -0.97
C ILE A 183 15.44 -8.42 -1.75
N ASN A 184 14.58 -9.33 -2.20
CA ASN A 184 14.98 -10.48 -2.99
C ASN A 184 15.61 -10.07 -4.35
N SER A 185 15.04 -9.06 -5.01
CA SER A 185 15.60 -8.53 -6.28
C SER A 185 16.98 -7.91 -6.06
N LEU A 186 17.15 -7.11 -5.02
CA LEU A 186 18.43 -6.53 -4.62
C LEU A 186 19.46 -7.59 -4.25
N SER A 187 19.04 -8.62 -3.51
CA SER A 187 19.91 -9.75 -3.15
C SER A 187 20.37 -10.56 -4.39
N LYS A 188 19.53 -10.69 -5.41
CA LYS A 188 19.91 -11.31 -6.69
C LYS A 188 20.94 -10.49 -7.45
N ILE A 189 20.93 -9.16 -7.35
CA ILE A 189 21.96 -8.28 -7.90
C ILE A 189 23.29 -8.49 -7.15
N GLY A 190 23.25 -8.92 -5.88
CA GLY A 190 24.41 -9.16 -5.04
C GLY A 190 24.83 -7.94 -4.20
N CYS A 191 24.05 -6.86 -4.17
CA CYS A 191 24.34 -5.69 -3.33
C CYS A 191 24.09 -5.98 -1.84
N THR A 192 24.74 -5.18 -0.98
CA THR A 192 24.52 -5.29 0.49
C THR A 192 23.22 -4.60 0.87
N VAL A 193 22.31 -5.31 1.56
CA VAL A 193 21.02 -4.77 1.99
C VAL A 193 20.92 -4.73 3.51
N TYR A 194 20.64 -3.54 4.04
CA TYR A 194 20.29 -3.31 5.44
C TYR A 194 18.82 -2.96 5.59
N ASP A 195 18.13 -3.67 6.45
CA ASP A 195 16.76 -3.40 6.85
C ASP A 195 16.57 -3.58 8.36
N ARG A 196 15.35 -3.38 8.87
CA ARG A 196 15.09 -3.53 10.31
C ARG A 196 15.25 -4.96 10.82
N SER A 197 15.35 -5.98 9.98
CA SER A 197 15.53 -7.38 10.40
C SER A 197 16.96 -7.67 10.79
N ASN A 198 17.92 -6.97 10.21
CA ASN A 198 19.34 -7.19 10.41
C ASN A 198 20.08 -6.02 11.06
N THR A 199 19.51 -4.80 11.05
CA THR A 199 20.18 -3.61 11.61
C THR A 199 19.16 -2.57 12.07
N LEU A 200 19.50 -1.78 13.09
CA LEU A 200 18.67 -0.70 13.62
C LEU A 200 18.68 0.51 12.67
N VAL A 201 18.04 0.37 11.53
CA VAL A 201 17.90 1.46 10.53
C VAL A 201 16.54 2.16 10.59
N HIS A 202 15.64 1.71 11.45
CA HIS A 202 14.33 2.30 11.64
C HIS A 202 13.81 2.08 13.06
N VAL A 203 13.13 3.09 13.60
CA VAL A 203 12.32 3.02 14.83
C VAL A 203 10.92 3.50 14.54
N SER A 204 9.93 3.02 15.31
CA SER A 204 8.54 3.45 15.14
C SER A 204 8.36 4.91 15.53
N GLY A 205 7.43 5.60 14.86
CA GLY A 205 6.94 6.93 15.24
C GLY A 205 5.75 6.89 16.21
N HIS A 206 5.33 5.69 16.65
CA HIS A 206 4.14 5.50 17.49
C HIS A 206 4.53 5.03 18.88
N ALA A 207 3.78 5.52 19.88
CA ALA A 207 3.96 5.20 21.30
C ALA A 207 3.70 3.72 21.61
N SER A 208 4.57 3.11 22.41
CA SER A 208 4.38 1.75 22.95
C SER A 208 3.65 1.80 24.31
N GLN A 209 3.38 0.66 24.93
CA GLN A 209 2.48 0.53 26.09
C GLN A 209 2.78 1.49 27.24
N GLU A 210 4.06 1.70 27.59
CA GLU A 210 4.39 2.55 28.71
C GLU A 210 4.16 4.04 28.39
N GLU A 211 4.38 4.44 27.15
CA GLU A 211 4.09 5.80 26.69
C GLU A 211 2.57 6.06 26.62
N LEU A 212 1.80 5.05 26.16
CA LEU A 212 0.34 5.11 26.13
C LEU A 212 -0.23 5.26 27.56
N LYS A 213 0.31 4.49 28.52
CA LYS A 213 -0.07 4.63 29.94
C LYS A 213 0.33 5.98 30.51
N LEU A 214 1.49 6.52 30.14
CA LEU A 214 1.90 7.88 30.54
C LEU A 214 0.93 8.92 30.00
N MET A 215 0.50 8.82 28.74
CA MET A 215 -0.49 9.74 28.16
C MET A 215 -1.81 9.69 28.96
N LEU A 216 -2.31 8.50 29.27
CA LEU A 216 -3.51 8.34 30.09
C LEU A 216 -3.32 8.88 31.51
N ALA A 217 -2.15 8.71 32.12
CA ALA A 217 -1.85 9.20 33.46
C ALA A 217 -1.76 10.74 33.52
N MET A 218 -1.16 11.36 32.51
CA MET A 218 -1.02 12.82 32.41
C MET A 218 -2.34 13.51 32.11
N THR A 219 -3.17 12.90 31.25
CA THR A 219 -4.41 13.50 30.77
C THR A 219 -5.61 13.19 31.67
N LYS A 220 -5.64 12.05 32.36
CA LYS A 220 -6.75 11.57 33.23
C LYS A 220 -8.13 11.81 32.62
N PRO A 221 -8.37 11.33 31.40
CA PRO A 221 -9.60 11.67 30.67
C PRO A 221 -10.83 11.04 31.33
N HIS A 222 -11.97 11.74 31.25
CA HIS A 222 -13.27 11.16 31.67
C HIS A 222 -13.68 10.04 30.75
N ASN A 223 -13.50 10.21 29.45
CA ASN A 223 -13.79 9.21 28.40
C ASN A 223 -12.56 8.98 27.55
N PHE A 224 -12.44 7.76 27.05
CA PHE A 224 -11.29 7.33 26.26
C PHE A 224 -11.74 6.61 24.99
N MET A 225 -11.19 7.00 23.86
CA MET A 225 -11.38 6.37 22.56
C MET A 225 -10.05 6.00 21.96
N PRO A 226 -9.65 4.72 21.94
CA PRO A 226 -8.53 4.25 21.15
C PRO A 226 -8.79 4.49 19.67
N VAL A 227 -7.85 5.11 18.97
CA VAL A 227 -7.94 5.36 17.51
C VAL A 227 -6.67 4.91 16.83
N HIS A 228 -6.62 4.96 15.49
CA HIS A 228 -5.44 4.72 14.70
C HIS A 228 -4.81 3.33 14.93
N GLY A 229 -5.44 2.32 14.38
CA GLY A 229 -4.99 0.94 14.45
C GLY A 229 -6.08 -0.05 14.04
N GLU A 230 -5.70 -1.30 13.90
CA GLU A 230 -6.66 -2.39 13.69
C GLU A 230 -7.36 -2.77 15.00
N ALA A 231 -8.44 -3.53 14.91
CA ALA A 231 -9.24 -3.96 16.08
C ALA A 231 -8.39 -4.59 17.21
N VAL A 232 -7.32 -5.32 16.87
CA VAL A 232 -6.38 -5.90 17.85
C VAL A 232 -5.65 -4.82 18.65
N HIS A 233 -5.26 -3.73 18.00
CA HIS A 233 -4.56 -2.60 18.61
C HIS A 233 -5.50 -1.77 19.47
N LEU A 234 -6.71 -1.45 18.96
CA LEU A 234 -7.75 -0.71 19.70
C LEU A 234 -8.14 -1.44 20.98
N ARG A 235 -8.36 -2.76 20.91
CA ARG A 235 -8.69 -3.59 22.07
C ARG A 235 -7.53 -3.71 23.08
N ALA A 236 -6.27 -3.77 22.59
CA ALA A 236 -5.10 -3.75 23.47
C ALA A 236 -5.01 -2.43 24.23
N HIS A 237 -5.22 -1.30 23.54
CA HIS A 237 -5.19 0.03 24.16
C HIS A 237 -6.34 0.25 25.14
N ALA A 238 -7.55 -0.22 24.81
CA ALA A 238 -8.68 -0.22 25.74
C ALA A 238 -8.37 -0.99 27.05
N LYS A 239 -7.68 -2.15 26.95
CA LYS A 239 -7.21 -2.89 28.15
C LYS A 239 -6.21 -2.10 28.97
N LEU A 240 -5.36 -1.28 28.34
CA LEU A 240 -4.47 -0.36 29.08
C LEU A 240 -5.30 0.72 29.80
N GLY A 241 -6.31 1.29 29.14
CA GLY A 241 -7.26 2.23 29.78
C GLY A 241 -7.92 1.66 31.03
N LEU A 242 -8.41 0.41 30.97
CA LEU A 242 -8.96 -0.29 32.13
C LEU A 242 -7.93 -0.45 33.25
N LYS A 243 -6.69 -0.84 32.93
CA LYS A 243 -5.59 -0.95 33.90
C LYS A 243 -5.23 0.39 34.54
N MET A 244 -5.42 1.49 33.83
CA MET A 244 -5.19 2.86 34.31
C MET A 244 -6.38 3.43 35.09
N GLY A 245 -7.46 2.63 35.30
CA GLY A 245 -8.62 2.98 36.14
C GLY A 245 -9.76 3.65 35.40
N ILE A 246 -9.75 3.72 34.08
CA ILE A 246 -10.91 4.20 33.30
C ILE A 246 -11.99 3.12 33.35
N LYS A 247 -13.23 3.52 33.66
CA LYS A 247 -14.36 2.58 33.76
C LYS A 247 -14.73 2.04 32.37
N PRO A 248 -15.23 0.78 32.28
CA PRO A 248 -15.60 0.20 30.99
C PRO A 248 -16.59 1.04 30.18
N ASP A 249 -17.57 1.65 30.82
CA ASP A 249 -18.61 2.47 30.18
C ASP A 249 -18.10 3.82 29.65
N HIS A 250 -16.83 4.15 29.96
CA HIS A 250 -16.14 5.35 29.49
C HIS A 250 -15.06 5.03 28.45
N ILE A 251 -15.01 3.80 27.93
CA ILE A 251 -14.08 3.40 26.87
C ILE A 251 -14.88 3.06 25.62
N PHE A 252 -14.62 3.80 24.53
CA PHE A 252 -15.33 3.68 23.26
C PHE A 252 -14.42 3.07 22.22
N ILE A 253 -14.70 1.86 21.76
CA ILE A 253 -14.02 1.20 20.65
C ILE A 253 -14.96 1.29 19.45
N ALA A 254 -14.63 2.17 18.52
CA ALA A 254 -15.45 2.49 17.36
C ALA A 254 -14.87 1.91 16.07
N ASP A 255 -15.74 1.50 15.18
CA ASP A 255 -15.42 1.18 13.80
C ASP A 255 -15.68 2.41 12.90
N ASN A 256 -15.21 2.35 11.64
CA ASN A 256 -15.49 3.41 10.68
C ASN A 256 -17.01 3.52 10.46
N GLY A 257 -17.53 4.74 10.57
CA GLY A 257 -18.96 5.04 10.48
C GLY A 257 -19.66 5.17 11.83
N ASP A 258 -19.09 4.65 12.92
CA ASP A 258 -19.62 4.89 14.25
C ASP A 258 -19.43 6.36 14.64
N THR A 259 -20.40 6.95 15.30
CA THR A 259 -20.33 8.32 15.78
C THR A 259 -20.45 8.39 17.31
N LEU A 260 -19.75 9.36 17.88
CA LEU A 260 -19.90 9.71 19.29
C LEU A 260 -20.44 11.14 19.40
N GLU A 261 -21.46 11.30 20.24
CA GLU A 261 -21.99 12.60 20.60
C GLU A 261 -21.47 13.00 21.99
N MET A 262 -20.95 14.22 22.08
CA MET A 262 -20.53 14.80 23.36
C MET A 262 -21.41 16.02 23.69
N ARG A 263 -22.14 15.94 24.81
CA ARG A 263 -22.98 17.03 25.32
C ARG A 263 -22.73 17.24 26.81
N ASN A 264 -22.30 18.43 27.19
CA ASN A 264 -22.02 18.79 28.59
C ASN A 264 -21.09 17.79 29.29
N GLY A 265 -20.00 17.37 28.61
CA GLY A 265 -19.01 16.42 29.14
C GLY A 265 -19.44 14.95 29.12
N LYS A 266 -20.69 14.65 28.79
CA LYS A 266 -21.18 13.27 28.62
C LYS A 266 -21.00 12.83 27.20
N VAL A 267 -20.31 11.68 26.99
CA VAL A 267 -20.11 11.04 25.70
C VAL A 267 -21.05 9.84 25.56
N THR A 268 -21.73 9.74 24.44
CA THR A 268 -22.64 8.64 24.09
C THR A 268 -22.50 8.26 22.63
N TRP A 269 -22.91 7.05 22.27
CA TRP A 269 -23.02 6.67 20.87
C TRP A 269 -24.11 7.49 20.17
N GLY A 270 -23.82 7.98 18.99
CA GLY A 270 -24.75 8.64 18.09
C GLY A 270 -25.23 7.73 16.96
N ASP A 271 -26.01 8.27 16.05
CA ASP A 271 -26.47 7.55 14.88
C ASP A 271 -25.28 7.32 13.91
N PRO A 272 -25.07 6.08 13.42
CA PRO A 272 -23.97 5.80 12.51
C PRO A 272 -24.12 6.56 11.19
N VAL A 273 -22.98 6.92 10.60
CA VAL A 273 -22.92 7.51 9.25
C VAL A 273 -22.47 6.48 8.24
N GLU A 274 -22.85 6.69 6.99
CA GLU A 274 -22.38 5.83 5.89
C GLU A 274 -20.85 5.84 5.84
N SER A 275 -20.27 4.66 5.81
CA SER A 275 -18.82 4.45 5.72
C SER A 275 -18.53 3.31 4.77
N GLY A 276 -17.34 3.31 4.19
CA GLY A 276 -16.93 2.26 3.27
C GLY A 276 -15.86 2.74 2.30
N VAL A 277 -15.63 1.91 1.30
CA VAL A 277 -14.64 2.20 0.26
C VAL A 277 -15.33 2.95 -0.88
N VAL A 278 -14.86 4.14 -1.17
CA VAL A 278 -15.25 4.89 -2.37
C VAL A 278 -14.22 4.62 -3.45
N TYR A 279 -14.65 4.05 -4.56
CA TYR A 279 -13.77 3.74 -5.68
C TYR A 279 -13.71 4.91 -6.67
N VAL A 280 -12.51 5.20 -7.16
CA VAL A 280 -12.28 6.20 -8.22
C VAL A 280 -11.83 5.47 -9.47
N ASP A 281 -12.58 5.64 -10.55
CA ASP A 281 -12.24 5.11 -11.88
C ASP A 281 -11.99 6.26 -12.86
N GLY A 282 -10.72 6.51 -13.15
CA GLY A 282 -10.32 7.67 -13.94
C GLY A 282 -10.65 8.98 -13.23
N LEU A 283 -11.55 9.78 -13.80
CA LEU A 283 -12.03 11.04 -13.22
C LEU A 283 -13.40 10.90 -12.54
N SER A 284 -13.99 9.72 -12.58
CA SER A 284 -15.32 9.48 -12.03
C SER A 284 -15.20 8.89 -10.62
N ILE A 285 -15.82 9.57 -9.65
CA ILE A 285 -16.17 8.95 -8.38
C ILE A 285 -17.40 8.12 -8.69
N THR A 286 -17.26 6.83 -8.83
CA THR A 286 -18.39 5.95 -9.05
C THR A 286 -18.75 5.28 -7.73
N ASP A 287 -20.03 5.31 -7.39
CA ASP A 287 -20.67 4.18 -6.69
C ASP A 287 -20.53 2.99 -7.65
N ALA A 288 -19.29 2.52 -7.82
CA ALA A 288 -18.98 1.54 -8.83
C ALA A 288 -19.77 0.29 -8.47
N ASP A 289 -20.77 0.00 -9.32
CA ASP A 289 -21.55 -1.22 -9.21
C ASP A 289 -20.60 -2.38 -8.93
N PRO A 290 -20.81 -3.17 -7.89
CA PRO A 290 -20.01 -4.36 -7.56
C PRO A 290 -19.77 -5.26 -8.79
N ILE A 291 -20.62 -5.16 -9.80
CA ILE A 291 -20.48 -5.85 -11.08
C ILE A 291 -19.20 -5.46 -11.81
N VAL A 292 -18.83 -4.17 -11.87
CA VAL A 292 -17.62 -3.70 -12.58
C VAL A 292 -16.35 -4.30 -11.98
N PHE A 293 -16.24 -4.35 -10.65
CA PHE A 293 -15.09 -4.94 -9.99
C PHE A 293 -15.03 -6.45 -10.18
N ARG A 294 -16.18 -7.14 -10.06
CA ARG A 294 -16.26 -8.57 -10.31
C ARG A 294 -15.89 -8.90 -11.74
N ASP A 295 -16.33 -8.11 -12.71
CA ASP A 295 -16.00 -8.32 -14.12
C ASP A 295 -14.51 -8.08 -14.39
N ARG A 296 -13.91 -7.00 -13.84
CA ARG A 296 -12.47 -6.76 -13.94
C ARG A 296 -11.65 -7.88 -13.28
N GLN A 297 -12.05 -8.35 -12.12
CA GLN A 297 -11.39 -9.45 -11.43
C GLN A 297 -11.47 -10.74 -12.27
N LYS A 298 -12.63 -11.02 -12.85
CA LYS A 298 -12.82 -12.19 -13.71
C LYS A 298 -12.02 -12.09 -15.01
N LEU A 299 -11.97 -10.93 -15.64
CA LEU A 299 -11.12 -10.67 -16.80
C LEU A 299 -9.64 -10.86 -16.49
N ALA A 300 -9.21 -10.43 -15.30
CA ALA A 300 -7.81 -10.55 -14.86
C ALA A 300 -7.42 -12.01 -14.53
N SER A 301 -8.34 -12.83 -13.97
CA SER A 301 -8.07 -14.21 -13.59
C SER A 301 -8.17 -15.20 -14.75
N ASP A 302 -9.26 -15.13 -15.52
CA ASP A 302 -9.64 -16.16 -16.47
C ASP A 302 -9.69 -15.66 -17.93
N GLY A 303 -9.56 -14.37 -18.18
CA GLY A 303 -9.61 -13.79 -19.52
C GLY A 303 -11.03 -13.64 -20.08
N ILE A 304 -11.10 -13.40 -21.39
CA ILE A 304 -12.36 -13.18 -22.13
C ILE A 304 -12.42 -14.03 -23.39
N VAL A 305 -13.62 -14.53 -23.69
CA VAL A 305 -13.97 -15.25 -24.92
C VAL A 305 -15.20 -14.63 -25.53
N THR A 306 -15.09 -14.10 -26.75
CA THR A 306 -16.22 -13.59 -27.53
C THR A 306 -16.66 -14.69 -28.48
N CYS A 307 -17.97 -14.98 -28.51
CA CYS A 307 -18.57 -15.96 -29.40
C CYS A 307 -19.59 -15.25 -30.30
N VAL A 308 -19.34 -15.22 -31.60
CA VAL A 308 -20.22 -14.63 -32.60
C VAL A 308 -20.94 -15.76 -33.34
N VAL A 309 -22.26 -15.70 -33.35
CA VAL A 309 -23.12 -16.70 -34.00
C VAL A 309 -23.99 -15.99 -35.03
N THR A 310 -23.97 -16.41 -36.28
CA THR A 310 -24.90 -15.92 -37.32
C THR A 310 -26.21 -16.73 -37.29
N PHE A 311 -27.33 -16.04 -37.38
CA PHE A 311 -28.67 -16.66 -37.33
C PHE A 311 -29.59 -16.09 -38.39
N ALA A 312 -30.23 -16.96 -39.19
CA ALA A 312 -31.21 -16.57 -40.18
C ALA A 312 -32.64 -16.82 -39.64
N PRO A 313 -33.38 -15.76 -39.22
CA PRO A 313 -34.68 -15.91 -38.53
C PRO A 313 -35.75 -16.60 -39.39
N ARG A 314 -35.75 -16.34 -40.69
CA ARG A 314 -36.77 -16.88 -41.63
C ARG A 314 -36.63 -18.40 -41.81
N SER A 315 -35.41 -18.90 -41.92
CA SER A 315 -35.12 -20.31 -42.08
C SER A 315 -34.84 -21.03 -40.75
N LYS A 316 -34.77 -20.32 -39.64
CA LYS A 316 -34.34 -20.81 -38.31
C LYS A 316 -32.99 -21.53 -38.33
N LYS A 317 -32.12 -21.16 -39.27
CA LYS A 317 -30.80 -21.79 -39.41
C LYS A 317 -29.72 -20.98 -38.70
N VAL A 318 -28.85 -21.67 -38.00
CA VAL A 318 -27.59 -21.18 -37.46
C VAL A 318 -26.53 -21.33 -38.53
N GLY A 319 -25.81 -20.26 -38.82
CA GLY A 319 -24.70 -20.26 -39.76
C GLY A 319 -23.38 -20.40 -39.08
N ASP A 320 -22.44 -19.48 -39.37
CA ASP A 320 -21.07 -19.56 -38.85
C ASP A 320 -21.01 -19.17 -37.36
N VAL A 321 -20.10 -19.83 -36.69
CA VAL A 321 -19.74 -19.57 -35.29
C VAL A 321 -18.27 -19.21 -35.26
N GLU A 322 -17.95 -17.98 -34.82
CA GLU A 322 -16.60 -17.52 -34.62
C GLU A 322 -16.29 -17.31 -33.13
N ILE A 323 -15.09 -17.72 -32.69
CA ILE A 323 -14.64 -17.55 -31.32
C ILE A 323 -13.34 -16.79 -31.33
N ALA A 324 -13.30 -15.67 -30.57
CA ALA A 324 -12.11 -14.86 -30.34
C ALA A 324 -11.76 -14.86 -28.84
N CYS A 325 -10.49 -15.09 -28.53
CA CYS A 325 -10.00 -15.21 -27.15
C CYS A 325 -8.94 -14.18 -26.83
N ARG A 326 -8.93 -13.66 -25.58
CA ARG A 326 -7.85 -12.85 -25.02
C ARG A 326 -7.62 -13.17 -23.54
N GLY A 327 -6.34 -13.26 -23.15
CA GLY A 327 -5.96 -13.53 -21.77
C GLY A 327 -6.31 -14.94 -21.28
N VAL A 328 -6.47 -15.92 -22.17
CA VAL A 328 -6.70 -17.33 -21.88
C VAL A 328 -5.50 -18.18 -22.32
N SER A 329 -5.19 -19.25 -21.59
CA SER A 329 -4.05 -20.13 -21.88
C SER A 329 -4.19 -20.93 -23.18
N PHE A 330 -5.41 -21.14 -23.64
CA PHE A 330 -5.74 -21.92 -24.84
C PHE A 330 -5.97 -21.06 -26.10
N SER A 331 -5.58 -19.81 -26.10
CA SER A 331 -5.82 -18.87 -27.23
C SER A 331 -5.18 -19.30 -28.57
N SER A 332 -4.17 -20.17 -28.53
CA SER A 332 -3.48 -20.73 -29.71
C SER A 332 -3.84 -22.20 -30.00
N ASP A 333 -4.78 -22.78 -29.26
CA ASP A 333 -5.24 -24.16 -29.47
C ASP A 333 -6.37 -24.18 -30.49
N GLU A 334 -6.01 -24.30 -31.78
CA GLU A 334 -6.97 -24.29 -32.91
C GLU A 334 -7.95 -25.46 -32.82
N GLN A 335 -7.51 -26.66 -32.32
CA GLN A 335 -8.38 -27.79 -32.16
C GLN A 335 -9.46 -27.54 -31.10
N LEU A 336 -9.09 -27.04 -29.94
CA LEU A 336 -10.02 -26.71 -28.87
C LEU A 336 -11.02 -25.64 -29.28
N ILE A 337 -10.57 -24.62 -30.04
CA ILE A 337 -11.44 -23.58 -30.58
C ILE A 337 -12.43 -24.15 -31.58
N SER A 338 -11.99 -25.01 -32.49
CA SER A 338 -12.88 -25.68 -33.45
C SER A 338 -13.93 -26.57 -32.77
N GLU A 339 -13.53 -27.37 -31.76
CA GLU A 339 -14.47 -28.17 -30.95
C GLU A 339 -15.50 -27.26 -30.23
N ALA A 340 -15.04 -26.13 -29.70
CA ALA A 340 -15.91 -25.15 -29.04
C ALA A 340 -16.95 -24.52 -30.01
N GLN A 341 -16.53 -24.23 -31.26
CA GLN A 341 -17.41 -23.70 -32.30
C GLN A 341 -18.52 -24.71 -32.65
N ASP A 342 -18.15 -25.98 -32.79
CA ASP A 342 -19.10 -27.06 -33.11
C ASP A 342 -20.10 -27.29 -31.98
N VAL A 343 -19.65 -27.31 -30.72
CA VAL A 343 -20.54 -27.43 -29.55
C VAL A 343 -21.52 -26.27 -29.47
N VAL A 344 -21.06 -25.06 -29.70
CA VAL A 344 -21.97 -23.88 -29.71
C VAL A 344 -22.95 -23.96 -30.85
N ARG A 345 -22.50 -24.32 -32.08
CA ARG A 345 -23.35 -24.44 -33.26
C ARG A 345 -24.44 -25.49 -33.02
N GLU A 346 -24.12 -26.65 -32.48
CA GLU A 346 -25.08 -27.70 -32.17
C GLU A 346 -26.14 -27.23 -31.15
N HIS A 347 -25.72 -26.73 -30.01
CA HIS A 347 -26.65 -26.34 -28.95
C HIS A 347 -27.54 -25.17 -29.34
N VAL A 348 -26.98 -24.15 -30.05
CA VAL A 348 -27.75 -23.01 -30.53
C VAL A 348 -28.72 -23.47 -31.62
N SER A 349 -28.36 -24.40 -32.52
CA SER A 349 -29.26 -24.94 -33.58
C SER A 349 -30.47 -25.64 -32.97
N VAL A 350 -30.28 -26.46 -31.95
CA VAL A 350 -31.36 -27.10 -31.19
C VAL A 350 -32.33 -26.07 -30.60
N THR A 351 -31.80 -24.97 -30.09
CA THR A 351 -32.63 -23.89 -29.52
C THR A 351 -33.34 -23.13 -30.61
N ALA A 352 -32.67 -22.82 -31.70
CA ALA A 352 -33.23 -22.07 -32.87
C ALA A 352 -34.43 -22.76 -33.53
N GLY A 353 -34.44 -24.11 -33.50
CA GLY A 353 -35.56 -24.91 -34.08
C GLY A 353 -36.85 -24.85 -33.27
N LYS A 354 -36.86 -24.41 -32.03
CA LYS A 354 -38.04 -24.34 -31.16
C LYS A 354 -38.97 -23.18 -31.56
N GLU A 355 -40.27 -23.36 -31.32
CA GLU A 355 -41.23 -22.27 -31.49
C GLU A 355 -41.07 -21.23 -30.41
N GLY A 356 -41.17 -19.94 -30.76
CA GLY A 356 -41.04 -18.83 -29.82
C GLY A 356 -39.63 -18.48 -29.41
N THR A 357 -38.59 -18.99 -30.12
CA THR A 357 -37.18 -18.67 -29.81
C THR A 357 -36.88 -17.20 -30.02
N SER A 358 -36.36 -16.54 -29.00
CA SER A 358 -35.85 -15.17 -29.04
C SER A 358 -34.31 -15.16 -29.18
N ILE A 359 -33.78 -14.02 -29.68
CA ILE A 359 -32.32 -13.79 -29.76
C ILE A 359 -31.66 -13.91 -28.40
N ASP A 360 -32.30 -13.44 -27.33
CA ASP A 360 -31.76 -13.56 -25.98
C ASP A 360 -31.69 -15.01 -25.49
N MET A 361 -32.59 -15.87 -25.91
CA MET A 361 -32.49 -17.32 -25.63
C MET A 361 -31.29 -17.93 -26.36
N LEU A 362 -31.03 -17.55 -27.62
CA LEU A 362 -29.85 -18.00 -28.38
C LEU A 362 -28.56 -17.50 -27.73
N ARG A 363 -28.49 -16.22 -27.35
CA ARG A 363 -27.34 -15.66 -26.60
C ARG A 363 -27.08 -16.42 -25.30
N LYS A 364 -28.12 -16.64 -24.50
CA LYS A 364 -28.01 -17.38 -23.23
C LYS A 364 -27.52 -18.82 -23.44
N ASN A 365 -28.01 -19.47 -24.50
CA ASN A 365 -27.62 -20.85 -24.83
C ASN A 365 -26.17 -20.88 -25.30
N ALA A 366 -25.75 -20.01 -26.24
CA ALA A 366 -24.37 -19.92 -26.69
C ALA A 366 -23.39 -19.70 -25.52
N ARG A 367 -23.72 -18.76 -24.61
CA ARG A 367 -22.90 -18.50 -23.42
C ARG A 367 -22.79 -19.75 -22.53
N ASN A 368 -23.90 -20.42 -22.25
CA ASN A 368 -23.90 -21.56 -21.31
C ASN A 368 -23.18 -22.77 -21.90
N SER A 369 -23.45 -23.11 -23.17
CA SER A 369 -22.78 -24.24 -23.85
C SER A 369 -21.28 -24.04 -23.94
N LEU A 370 -20.84 -22.83 -24.33
CA LEU A 370 -19.41 -22.49 -24.41
C LEU A 370 -18.75 -22.49 -23.03
N SER A 371 -19.37 -21.88 -22.02
CA SER A 371 -18.82 -21.85 -20.65
C SER A 371 -18.67 -23.26 -20.06
N ASN A 372 -19.65 -24.14 -20.27
CA ASN A 372 -19.60 -25.52 -19.78
C ASN A 372 -18.56 -26.35 -20.53
N PHE A 373 -18.44 -26.17 -21.82
CA PHE A 373 -17.42 -26.83 -22.64
C PHE A 373 -16.01 -26.44 -22.20
N LEU A 374 -15.75 -25.13 -22.11
CA LEU A 374 -14.44 -24.63 -21.68
C LEU A 374 -14.09 -25.10 -20.26
N TRP A 375 -15.05 -25.08 -19.33
CA TRP A 375 -14.82 -25.63 -17.99
C TRP A 375 -14.47 -27.14 -18.02
N SER A 376 -15.17 -27.93 -18.82
CA SER A 376 -14.90 -29.38 -18.91
C SER A 376 -13.51 -29.69 -19.45
N LYS A 377 -12.98 -28.87 -20.36
CA LYS A 377 -11.70 -29.09 -21.03
C LYS A 377 -10.51 -28.38 -20.31
N THR A 378 -10.71 -27.23 -19.76
CA THR A 378 -9.63 -26.36 -19.28
C THR A 378 -9.67 -26.07 -17.78
N HIS A 379 -10.78 -26.38 -17.11
CA HIS A 379 -11.05 -26.01 -15.72
C HIS A 379 -10.94 -24.50 -15.44
N THR A 380 -11.08 -23.65 -16.50
CA THR A 380 -11.15 -22.21 -16.40
C THR A 380 -12.56 -21.71 -16.75
N ARG A 381 -12.92 -20.51 -16.27
CA ARG A 381 -14.23 -19.91 -16.53
C ARG A 381 -14.08 -18.48 -17.06
N PRO A 382 -13.55 -18.30 -18.26
CA PRO A 382 -13.40 -16.98 -18.85
C PRO A 382 -14.75 -16.24 -18.97
N MET A 383 -14.70 -14.93 -19.05
CA MET A 383 -15.88 -14.15 -19.34
C MET A 383 -16.34 -14.42 -20.79
N VAL A 384 -17.51 -15.05 -20.96
CA VAL A 384 -18.07 -15.33 -22.28
C VAL A 384 -19.03 -14.24 -22.69
N ILE A 385 -18.74 -13.57 -23.83
CA ILE A 385 -19.62 -12.55 -24.47
C ILE A 385 -20.22 -13.16 -25.74
N PRO A 386 -21.50 -13.58 -25.70
CA PRO A 386 -22.20 -14.08 -26.88
C PRO A 386 -22.76 -12.91 -27.70
N VAL A 387 -22.50 -12.94 -28.99
CA VAL A 387 -23.07 -12.02 -29.99
C VAL A 387 -23.85 -12.86 -30.99
N VAL A 388 -25.14 -12.57 -31.15
CA VAL A 388 -25.97 -13.21 -32.18
C VAL A 388 -26.31 -12.15 -33.22
N MET A 389 -25.91 -12.41 -34.46
CA MET A 389 -26.14 -11.55 -35.63
C MET A 389 -27.20 -12.16 -36.53
N GLU A 390 -28.25 -11.40 -36.82
CA GLU A 390 -29.27 -11.76 -37.81
C GLU A 390 -28.74 -11.53 -39.22
N VAL A 391 -28.92 -12.51 -40.11
CA VAL A 391 -28.50 -12.50 -41.52
C VAL A 391 -29.62 -12.92 -42.46
#